data_53f23731d6eb69852405171173dffedc
#
_entry.id   53f23731d6eb69852405171173dffedc
#
_cell.length_a   1.000
_cell.length_b   1.000
_cell.length_c   1.000
_cell.angle_alpha   90.00
_cell.angle_beta   90.00
_cell.angle_gamma   90.00
#
_symmetry.space_group_name_H-M   'P 1'
#
loop_
_entity.id
_entity.type
_entity.pdbx_description
1 polymer ?
#
loop_
_entity_poly.entity_id
_entity_poly.type
_entity_poly.pdbx_seq_one_letter_code
_entity_poly.pdbx_strand_id
1 'polypeptide(L)'
;MNAITQWEHYSIMINKEPINKLLKNLKDSGNYRVFNDILRERGEFPRAIWYGPYNIKNITNWCSNDYLGMGQHKVVIDAMHTALDQTGSGSGGTRNIGGTSHYHVALEHEISTLHNKAKSLLFTSAYVANEWTLISLKRIFPNIVFLSDSKNHASLIQGIRHSKAEKQVWHHNDMDQLEELCANAVLANQVPCIVFESVYSMDGDISPMEEICNIADKYNAITYIDEVHAVGLYGEHGGGWTEKLGLQNRIDIINGTLGKAFGVQGGYIAADADVIDAIRSVASGFIFTTSMSPVACAGAMAAIKYLKDHNEVRDQHQAQAKKLKERLTANNIQVMECATTHI
;
A
#
# COMPACT_ATOMS: atom_id res chain seq x y z
N MET A 1 13.63 -50.15 -23.87
CA MET A 1 14.98 -49.68 -24.04
C MET A 1 14.96 -48.30 -24.64
N ASN A 2 15.45 -47.33 -23.84
CA ASN A 2 15.97 -46.03 -24.23
C ASN A 2 15.11 -45.03 -25.03
N ALA A 3 14.23 -44.34 -24.33
CA ALA A 3 13.64 -43.07 -24.78
C ALA A 3 13.95 -41.89 -23.80
N ILE A 4 14.98 -42.00 -22.99
CA ILE A 4 15.28 -41.01 -21.92
C ILE A 4 16.54 -40.15 -22.18
N THR A 5 17.27 -40.37 -23.28
CA THR A 5 18.59 -39.76 -23.49
C THR A 5 18.64 -38.62 -24.51
N GLN A 6 17.50 -38.00 -24.90
CA GLN A 6 17.53 -36.96 -25.94
C GLN A 6 17.19 -35.54 -25.44
N TRP A 7 17.02 -35.34 -24.15
CA TRP A 7 16.65 -34.02 -23.58
C TRP A 7 17.85 -33.27 -22.96
N GLU A 8 19.04 -33.83 -22.95
CA GLU A 8 20.23 -33.24 -22.30
C GLU A 8 20.98 -32.18 -23.11
N HIS A 9 20.58 -31.83 -24.34
CA HIS A 9 21.41 -30.98 -25.21
C HIS A 9 20.77 -29.69 -25.74
N TYR A 10 19.67 -29.20 -25.15
CA TYR A 10 19.14 -27.86 -25.46
C TYR A 10 19.02 -27.00 -24.21
N SER A 11 20.07 -26.92 -23.38
CA SER A 11 20.20 -25.76 -22.52
C SER A 11 20.77 -24.64 -23.39
N ILE A 12 19.92 -23.77 -23.90
CA ILE A 12 20.36 -22.43 -24.34
C ILE A 12 20.87 -21.78 -23.07
N MET A 13 22.21 -21.86 -22.85
CA MET A 13 22.83 -21.26 -21.67
C MET A 13 22.72 -19.74 -21.83
N ILE A 14 21.89 -19.13 -20.99
CA ILE A 14 21.81 -17.67 -20.89
C ILE A 14 23.23 -17.12 -20.72
N ASN A 15 23.62 -16.13 -21.53
CA ASN A 15 24.87 -15.41 -21.32
C ASN A 15 24.89 -14.80 -19.92
N LYS A 16 25.72 -15.34 -19.04
CA LYS A 16 25.79 -14.93 -17.63
C LYS A 16 26.62 -13.67 -17.39
N GLU A 17 27.35 -13.20 -18.37
CA GLU A 17 28.25 -12.05 -18.23
C GLU A 17 27.50 -10.76 -17.79
N PRO A 18 26.38 -10.35 -18.45
CA PRO A 18 25.61 -9.19 -18.01
C PRO A 18 25.01 -9.38 -16.60
N ILE A 19 24.57 -10.60 -16.27
CA ILE A 19 24.02 -10.95 -14.96
C ILE A 19 25.07 -10.78 -13.87
N ASN A 20 26.25 -11.37 -14.08
CA ASN A 20 27.37 -11.30 -13.13
C ASN A 20 27.86 -9.87 -12.94
N LYS A 21 27.92 -9.07 -14.01
CA LYS A 21 28.27 -7.64 -13.95
C LYS A 21 27.24 -6.85 -13.10
N LEU A 22 25.94 -7.08 -13.32
CA LEU A 22 24.87 -6.46 -12.52
C LEU A 22 24.99 -6.82 -11.04
N LEU A 23 25.11 -8.13 -10.73
CA LEU A 23 25.22 -8.60 -9.36
C LEU A 23 26.46 -8.07 -8.65
N LYS A 24 27.60 -7.99 -9.37
CA LYS A 24 28.82 -7.38 -8.84
C LYS A 24 28.61 -5.91 -8.52
N ASN A 25 28.04 -5.13 -9.44
CA ASN A 25 27.76 -3.70 -9.22
C ASN A 25 26.85 -3.48 -8.00
N LEU A 26 25.81 -4.31 -7.84
CA LEU A 26 24.91 -4.23 -6.67
C LEU A 26 25.65 -4.53 -5.37
N LYS A 27 26.58 -5.50 -5.36
CA LYS A 27 27.38 -5.81 -4.17
C LYS A 27 28.40 -4.71 -3.87
N ASP A 28 29.10 -4.23 -4.89
CA ASP A 28 30.12 -3.19 -4.75
C ASP A 28 29.52 -1.85 -4.28
N SER A 29 28.28 -1.55 -4.68
CA SER A 29 27.54 -0.34 -4.27
C SER A 29 26.78 -0.48 -2.94
N GLY A 30 26.82 -1.65 -2.29
CA GLY A 30 26.05 -1.91 -1.06
C GLY A 30 24.53 -2.06 -1.26
N ASN A 31 24.07 -2.11 -2.52
CA ASN A 31 22.63 -2.23 -2.85
C ASN A 31 22.14 -3.67 -3.00
N TYR A 32 23.03 -4.65 -2.80
CA TYR A 32 22.65 -6.05 -2.85
C TYR A 32 21.85 -6.44 -1.61
N ARG A 33 20.60 -6.85 -1.81
CA ARG A 33 19.68 -7.21 -0.72
C ARG A 33 19.80 -8.70 -0.40
N VAL A 34 19.90 -9.00 0.89
CA VAL A 34 19.85 -10.38 1.42
C VAL A 34 18.46 -10.62 1.99
N PHE A 35 17.83 -11.71 1.57
CA PHE A 35 16.53 -12.14 2.06
C PHE A 35 16.73 -13.17 3.18
N ASN A 36 16.29 -12.81 4.39
CA ASN A 36 16.38 -13.68 5.55
C ASN A 36 15.19 -14.63 5.61
N ASP A 37 15.45 -15.93 5.80
CA ASP A 37 14.43 -16.93 6.05
C ASP A 37 14.06 -16.90 7.54
N ILE A 38 12.85 -16.39 7.83
CA ILE A 38 12.39 -16.12 9.20
C ILE A 38 11.00 -16.73 9.41
N LEU A 39 10.87 -17.55 10.43
CA LEU A 39 9.58 -18.01 10.95
C LEU A 39 9.15 -17.12 12.13
N ARG A 40 8.10 -16.35 11.96
CA ARG A 40 7.44 -15.57 13.00
C ARG A 40 6.34 -16.41 13.63
N GLU A 41 6.57 -16.92 14.82
CA GLU A 41 5.61 -17.76 15.51
C GLU A 41 4.51 -16.91 16.17
N ARG A 42 3.26 -17.32 15.97
CA ARG A 42 2.11 -16.66 16.59
C ARG A 42 2.20 -16.71 18.12
N GLY A 43 1.99 -15.57 18.77
CA GLY A 43 2.05 -15.43 20.22
C GLY A 43 3.45 -15.14 20.77
N GLU A 44 4.50 -15.26 19.94
CA GLU A 44 5.88 -15.07 20.36
C GLU A 44 6.49 -13.73 19.88
N PHE A 45 5.74 -12.91 19.13
CA PHE A 45 6.23 -11.63 18.63
C PHE A 45 6.73 -10.70 19.76
N PRO A 46 7.88 -10.03 19.56
CA PRO A 46 8.69 -9.90 18.33
C PRO A 46 9.73 -11.01 18.11
N ARG A 47 9.69 -12.12 18.88
CA ARG A 47 10.61 -13.24 18.67
C ARG A 47 10.30 -13.97 17.37
N ALA A 48 11.34 -14.50 16.75
CA ALA A 48 11.27 -15.26 15.52
C ALA A 48 12.42 -16.28 15.46
N ILE A 49 12.27 -17.28 14.63
CA ILE A 49 13.34 -18.24 14.32
C ILE A 49 13.93 -17.85 12.97
N TRP A 50 15.22 -17.61 12.95
CA TRP A 50 15.96 -17.38 11.71
C TRP A 50 16.61 -18.67 11.23
N TYR A 51 16.30 -19.08 10.03
CA TYR A 51 16.90 -20.22 9.34
C TYR A 51 18.08 -19.72 8.48
N GLY A 52 19.23 -19.56 9.11
CA GLY A 52 20.45 -19.13 8.43
C GLY A 52 21.09 -20.26 7.64
N PRO A 53 22.02 -19.93 6.72
CA PRO A 53 22.65 -20.90 5.82
C PRO A 53 23.48 -21.98 6.54
N TYR A 54 23.88 -21.73 7.79
CA TYR A 54 24.74 -22.66 8.56
C TYR A 54 24.15 -23.01 9.93
N ASN A 55 23.14 -22.29 10.41
CA ASN A 55 22.55 -22.52 11.73
C ASN A 55 21.16 -21.92 11.83
N ILE A 56 20.40 -22.43 12.80
CA ILE A 56 19.08 -21.89 13.20
C ILE A 56 19.28 -21.11 14.50
N LYS A 57 18.70 -19.91 14.58
CA LYS A 57 18.82 -19.04 15.77
C LYS A 57 17.50 -18.39 16.13
N ASN A 58 17.24 -18.25 17.43
CA ASN A 58 16.22 -17.35 17.93
C ASN A 58 16.70 -15.91 17.79
N ILE A 59 15.86 -15.06 17.23
CA ILE A 59 16.12 -13.63 17.01
C ILE A 59 14.96 -12.77 17.49
N THR A 60 15.21 -11.49 17.67
CA THR A 60 14.17 -10.47 17.82
C THR A 60 14.00 -9.74 16.48
N ASN A 61 12.81 -9.82 15.91
CA ASN A 61 12.50 -9.13 14.64
C ASN A 61 12.08 -7.68 14.92
N TRP A 62 12.90 -6.73 14.48
CA TRP A 62 12.64 -5.29 14.58
C TRP A 62 12.03 -4.71 13.28
N CYS A 63 11.95 -5.52 12.23
CA CYS A 63 11.51 -5.09 10.89
C CYS A 63 10.15 -5.69 10.56
N SER A 64 9.06 -5.12 11.07
CA SER A 64 7.70 -5.56 10.77
C SER A 64 6.80 -4.37 10.44
N ASN A 65 5.97 -4.54 9.41
CA ASN A 65 4.90 -3.58 9.07
C ASN A 65 3.54 -3.97 9.69
N ASP A 66 3.47 -5.04 10.46
CA ASP A 66 2.27 -5.40 11.25
C ASP A 66 2.20 -4.51 12.50
N TYR A 67 1.86 -3.24 12.30
CA TYR A 67 1.98 -2.18 13.30
C TYR A 67 1.18 -2.44 14.58
N LEU A 68 0.02 -3.08 14.45
CA LEU A 68 -0.92 -3.33 15.54
C LEU A 68 -0.97 -4.81 15.95
N GLY A 69 -0.15 -5.68 15.33
CA GLY A 69 -0.14 -7.11 15.59
C GLY A 69 -1.40 -7.84 15.12
N MET A 70 -2.19 -7.24 14.23
CA MET A 70 -3.44 -7.83 13.74
C MET A 70 -3.21 -9.11 12.95
N GLY A 71 -2.04 -9.29 12.34
CA GLY A 71 -1.69 -10.52 11.61
C GLY A 71 -1.67 -11.80 12.46
N GLN A 72 -1.60 -11.67 13.77
CA GLN A 72 -1.70 -12.81 14.71
C GLN A 72 -2.92 -12.73 15.64
N HIS A 73 -3.76 -11.69 15.48
CA HIS A 73 -4.89 -11.48 16.36
C HIS A 73 -5.96 -12.56 16.19
N LYS A 74 -6.53 -13.04 17.33
CA LYS A 74 -7.48 -14.16 17.31
C LYS A 74 -8.68 -13.92 16.39
N VAL A 75 -9.25 -12.71 16.39
CA VAL A 75 -10.42 -12.35 15.58
C VAL A 75 -10.12 -12.51 14.09
N VAL A 76 -8.93 -12.08 13.64
CA VAL A 76 -8.51 -12.19 12.24
C VAL A 76 -8.32 -13.66 11.85
N ILE A 77 -7.62 -14.42 12.66
CA ILE A 77 -7.33 -15.83 12.39
C ILE A 77 -8.58 -16.68 12.40
N ASP A 78 -9.51 -16.47 13.33
CA ASP A 78 -10.78 -17.20 13.39
C ASP A 78 -11.64 -16.92 12.15
N ALA A 79 -11.70 -15.66 11.69
CA ALA A 79 -12.39 -15.29 10.45
C ALA A 79 -11.77 -15.96 9.21
N MET A 80 -10.42 -16.04 9.17
CA MET A 80 -9.71 -16.74 8.11
C MET A 80 -9.99 -18.24 8.10
N HIS A 81 -10.00 -18.90 9.27
CA HIS A 81 -10.37 -20.32 9.39
C HIS A 81 -11.80 -20.57 8.91
N THR A 82 -12.74 -19.73 9.34
CA THR A 82 -14.14 -19.85 8.91
C THR A 82 -14.26 -19.73 7.38
N ALA A 83 -13.59 -18.78 6.77
CA ALA A 83 -13.63 -18.62 5.31
C ALA A 83 -12.94 -19.78 4.58
N LEU A 84 -11.83 -20.30 5.14
CA LEU A 84 -11.11 -21.46 4.59
C LEU A 84 -12.01 -22.71 4.56
N ASP A 85 -12.73 -22.98 5.65
CA ASP A 85 -13.64 -24.11 5.75
C ASP A 85 -14.84 -24.00 4.80
N GLN A 86 -15.31 -22.76 4.56
CA GLN A 86 -16.47 -22.50 3.69
C GLN A 86 -16.15 -22.46 2.20
N THR A 87 -14.98 -21.95 1.81
CA THR A 87 -14.69 -21.62 0.40
C THR A 87 -13.42 -22.26 -0.13
N GLY A 88 -12.61 -22.91 0.71
CA GLY A 88 -11.26 -23.35 0.35
C GLY A 88 -10.26 -22.20 0.31
N SER A 89 -9.04 -22.48 -0.15
CA SER A 89 -7.89 -21.56 -0.02
C SER A 89 -7.81 -20.49 -1.11
N GLY A 90 -8.38 -20.73 -2.28
CA GLY A 90 -8.18 -19.91 -3.48
C GLY A 90 -9.44 -19.24 -3.99
N SER A 91 -9.25 -18.21 -4.82
CA SER A 91 -10.35 -17.43 -5.41
C SER A 91 -10.98 -18.07 -6.65
N GLY A 92 -10.33 -19.07 -7.24
CA GLY A 92 -10.81 -19.75 -8.45
C GLY A 92 -10.57 -19.01 -9.76
N GLY A 93 -10.06 -17.78 -9.75
CA GLY A 93 -9.76 -17.01 -10.97
C GLY A 93 -9.64 -15.52 -10.80
N THR A 94 -9.75 -14.80 -11.92
CA THR A 94 -9.82 -13.34 -11.93
C THR A 94 -11.21 -12.86 -11.53
N ARG A 95 -11.32 -11.59 -11.09
CA ARG A 95 -12.58 -11.01 -10.63
C ARG A 95 -13.73 -11.09 -11.61
N ASN A 96 -13.45 -10.96 -12.89
CA ASN A 96 -14.46 -10.92 -13.96
C ASN A 96 -14.88 -12.31 -14.50
N ILE A 97 -14.16 -13.39 -14.17
CA ILE A 97 -14.52 -14.75 -14.64
C ILE A 97 -15.23 -15.55 -13.55
N GLY A 98 -14.65 -15.69 -12.40
CA GLY A 98 -15.22 -16.48 -11.29
C GLY A 98 -14.57 -16.18 -9.95
N GLY A 99 -13.57 -15.29 -9.93
CA GLY A 99 -12.81 -14.93 -8.74
C GLY A 99 -13.46 -13.84 -7.88
N THR A 100 -14.68 -13.39 -8.17
CA THR A 100 -15.46 -12.51 -7.27
C THR A 100 -16.28 -13.35 -6.32
N SER A 101 -15.90 -13.41 -5.06
CA SER A 101 -16.66 -14.05 -3.99
C SER A 101 -17.44 -13.03 -3.18
N HIS A 102 -18.39 -13.51 -2.36
CA HIS A 102 -19.08 -12.66 -1.39
C HIS A 102 -18.12 -11.93 -0.43
N TYR A 103 -17.00 -12.55 -0.05
CA TYR A 103 -15.99 -11.95 0.80
C TYR A 103 -15.31 -10.73 0.17
N HIS A 104 -15.12 -10.72 -1.16
CA HIS A 104 -14.61 -9.53 -1.84
C HIS A 104 -15.60 -8.38 -1.77
N VAL A 105 -16.89 -8.66 -2.08
CA VAL A 105 -17.94 -7.64 -2.10
C VAL A 105 -18.16 -7.05 -0.70
N ALA A 106 -18.17 -7.91 0.32
CA ALA A 106 -18.33 -7.49 1.71
C ALA A 106 -17.15 -6.64 2.19
N LEU A 107 -15.92 -7.02 1.86
CA LEU A 107 -14.73 -6.25 2.20
C LEU A 107 -14.70 -4.91 1.46
N GLU A 108 -15.03 -4.87 0.17
CA GLU A 108 -15.13 -3.62 -0.60
C GLU A 108 -16.17 -2.68 0.02
N HIS A 109 -17.30 -3.20 0.46
CA HIS A 109 -18.31 -2.40 1.18
C HIS A 109 -17.78 -1.86 2.52
N GLU A 110 -17.08 -2.69 3.31
CA GLU A 110 -16.50 -2.26 4.60
C GLU A 110 -15.47 -1.15 4.41
N ILE A 111 -14.60 -1.26 3.39
CA ILE A 111 -13.60 -0.25 3.06
C ILE A 111 -14.25 1.05 2.58
N SER A 112 -15.26 0.98 1.71
CA SER A 112 -15.95 2.18 1.25
C SER A 112 -16.62 2.93 2.42
N THR A 113 -17.19 2.19 3.37
CA THR A 113 -17.76 2.75 4.62
C THR A 113 -16.67 3.40 5.48
N LEU A 114 -15.53 2.74 5.66
CA LEU A 114 -14.39 3.27 6.44
C LEU A 114 -13.92 4.63 5.92
N HIS A 115 -13.88 4.79 4.60
CA HIS A 115 -13.41 6.02 3.95
C HIS A 115 -14.52 7.01 3.60
N ASN A 116 -15.77 6.74 3.98
CA ASN A 116 -16.93 7.55 3.59
C ASN A 116 -16.98 7.80 2.07
N LYS A 117 -16.75 6.75 1.29
CA LYS A 117 -16.77 6.76 -0.18
C LYS A 117 -17.89 5.88 -0.72
N ALA A 118 -18.33 6.18 -1.95
CA ALA A 118 -19.42 5.44 -2.57
C ALA A 118 -19.07 3.98 -2.84
N LYS A 119 -17.81 3.70 -3.26
CA LYS A 119 -17.33 2.35 -3.56
C LYS A 119 -15.83 2.21 -3.27
N SER A 120 -15.38 0.96 -3.21
CA SER A 120 -13.97 0.62 -3.23
C SER A 120 -13.66 -0.53 -4.19
N LEU A 121 -12.40 -0.75 -4.50
CA LEU A 121 -11.91 -1.80 -5.39
C LEU A 121 -10.66 -2.44 -4.78
N LEU A 122 -10.68 -3.77 -4.64
CA LEU A 122 -9.58 -4.55 -4.08
C LEU A 122 -8.54 -4.92 -5.14
N PHE A 123 -7.28 -4.82 -4.74
CA PHE A 123 -6.11 -5.28 -5.50
C PHE A 123 -5.26 -6.24 -4.65
N THR A 124 -4.36 -6.98 -5.28
CA THR A 124 -3.46 -7.93 -4.59
C THR A 124 -2.46 -7.25 -3.65
N SER A 125 -2.19 -5.96 -3.84
CA SER A 125 -1.41 -5.09 -2.94
C SER A 125 -1.73 -3.62 -3.22
N ALA A 126 -1.37 -2.73 -2.27
CA ALA A 126 -1.45 -1.28 -2.48
C ALA A 126 -0.49 -0.81 -3.58
N TYR A 127 0.64 -1.49 -3.78
CA TYR A 127 1.54 -1.22 -4.89
C TYR A 127 0.82 -1.37 -6.24
N VAL A 128 0.15 -2.51 -6.43
CA VAL A 128 -0.64 -2.81 -7.64
C VAL A 128 -1.82 -1.85 -7.77
N ALA A 129 -2.48 -1.49 -6.67
CA ALA A 129 -3.56 -0.52 -6.65
C ALA A 129 -3.09 0.87 -7.15
N ASN A 130 -1.98 1.39 -6.61
CA ASN A 130 -1.35 2.64 -7.06
C ASN A 130 -1.03 2.59 -8.55
N GLU A 131 -0.28 1.57 -8.97
CA GLU A 131 0.20 1.47 -10.34
C GLU A 131 -0.95 1.45 -11.35
N TRP A 132 -1.91 0.54 -11.17
CA TRP A 132 -2.99 0.37 -12.14
C TRP A 132 -4.06 1.45 -12.08
N THR A 133 -4.24 2.10 -10.96
CA THR A 133 -5.13 3.27 -10.88
C THR A 133 -4.55 4.44 -11.67
N LEU A 134 -3.28 4.77 -11.48
CA LEU A 134 -2.63 5.88 -12.19
C LEU A 134 -2.54 5.62 -13.70
N ILE A 135 -2.27 4.38 -14.12
CA ILE A 135 -2.34 3.98 -15.53
C ILE A 135 -3.76 4.16 -16.08
N SER A 136 -4.77 3.77 -15.30
CA SER A 136 -6.18 3.87 -15.71
C SER A 136 -6.64 5.31 -15.82
N LEU A 137 -6.22 6.19 -14.90
CA LEU A 137 -6.54 7.62 -14.95
C LEU A 137 -6.05 8.27 -16.25
N LYS A 138 -4.86 7.92 -16.74
CA LYS A 138 -4.38 8.40 -18.05
C LYS A 138 -5.25 7.92 -19.20
N ARG A 139 -5.81 6.74 -19.10
CA ARG A 139 -6.72 6.22 -20.12
C ARG A 139 -8.09 6.91 -20.09
N ILE A 140 -8.57 7.25 -18.88
CA ILE A 140 -9.84 7.94 -18.65
C ILE A 140 -9.72 9.43 -19.05
N PHE A 141 -8.61 10.07 -18.68
CA PHE A 141 -8.31 11.48 -18.93
C PHE A 141 -7.08 11.60 -19.83
N PRO A 142 -7.25 11.64 -21.17
CA PRO A 142 -6.10 11.64 -22.11
C PRO A 142 -5.16 12.84 -21.97
N ASN A 143 -5.64 13.98 -21.46
CA ASN A 143 -4.85 15.19 -21.21
C ASN A 143 -4.44 15.37 -19.73
N ILE A 144 -4.46 14.31 -18.93
CA ILE A 144 -4.04 14.36 -17.52
C ILE A 144 -2.53 14.66 -17.42
N VAL A 145 -2.17 15.51 -16.46
CA VAL A 145 -0.80 15.70 -15.98
C VAL A 145 -0.73 15.31 -14.51
N PHE A 146 0.20 14.44 -14.15
CA PHE A 146 0.42 14.08 -12.76
C PHE A 146 1.39 15.06 -12.10
N LEU A 147 0.91 15.70 -11.06
CA LEU A 147 1.71 16.51 -10.15
C LEU A 147 2.08 15.62 -8.97
N SER A 148 3.36 15.27 -8.84
CA SER A 148 3.85 14.26 -7.89
C SER A 148 4.75 14.90 -6.84
N ASP A 149 4.48 14.63 -5.56
CA ASP A 149 5.43 15.00 -4.50
C ASP A 149 6.77 14.28 -4.70
N SER A 150 7.87 14.96 -4.43
CA SER A 150 9.23 14.44 -4.64
C SER A 150 9.58 13.25 -3.75
N LYS A 151 8.88 13.07 -2.63
CA LYS A 151 9.07 11.96 -1.68
C LYS A 151 8.05 10.82 -1.85
N ASN A 152 7.22 10.86 -2.87
CA ASN A 152 6.25 9.81 -3.13
C ASN A 152 6.87 8.41 -3.21
N HIS A 153 6.15 7.43 -2.72
CA HIS A 153 6.54 6.02 -2.73
C HIS A 153 6.77 5.49 -4.16
N ALA A 154 7.66 4.51 -4.27
CA ALA A 154 8.05 3.89 -5.55
C ALA A 154 6.86 3.40 -6.39
N SER A 155 5.75 2.95 -5.79
CA SER A 155 4.55 2.50 -6.50
C SER A 155 3.85 3.64 -7.24
N LEU A 156 3.77 4.83 -6.63
CA LEU A 156 3.23 6.04 -7.25
C LEU A 156 4.11 6.48 -8.42
N ILE A 157 5.43 6.55 -8.18
CA ILE A 157 6.41 6.90 -9.21
C ILE A 157 6.33 5.94 -10.41
N GLN A 158 6.21 4.63 -10.17
CA GLN A 158 6.11 3.63 -11.24
C GLN A 158 4.76 3.69 -11.96
N GLY A 159 3.65 3.88 -11.24
CA GLY A 159 2.34 4.05 -11.83
C GLY A 159 2.29 5.25 -12.78
N ILE A 160 2.81 6.41 -12.35
CA ILE A 160 2.95 7.60 -13.18
C ILE A 160 3.84 7.33 -14.41
N ARG A 161 4.99 6.68 -14.21
CA ARG A 161 5.92 6.33 -15.32
C ARG A 161 5.26 5.41 -16.33
N HIS A 162 4.61 4.35 -15.87
CA HIS A 162 3.98 3.36 -16.75
C HIS A 162 2.71 3.89 -17.45
N SER A 163 2.05 4.88 -16.87
CA SER A 163 0.92 5.58 -17.52
C SER A 163 1.31 6.33 -18.79
N LYS A 164 2.61 6.68 -18.92
CA LYS A 164 3.15 7.54 -20.00
C LYS A 164 2.47 8.93 -20.07
N ALA A 165 1.81 9.37 -19.02
CA ALA A 165 1.29 10.71 -18.90
C ALA A 165 2.41 11.71 -18.67
N GLU A 166 2.14 12.97 -19.00
CA GLU A 166 2.98 14.07 -18.55
C GLU A 166 3.01 14.12 -17.03
N LYS A 167 4.17 14.49 -16.48
CA LYS A 167 4.35 14.60 -15.04
C LYS A 167 5.24 15.77 -14.70
N GLN A 168 4.93 16.38 -13.57
CA GLN A 168 5.78 17.39 -12.94
C GLN A 168 5.95 16.99 -11.48
N VAL A 169 7.11 17.29 -10.91
CA VAL A 169 7.44 16.93 -9.53
C VAL A 169 7.68 18.20 -8.75
N TRP A 170 6.96 18.38 -7.64
CA TRP A 170 7.21 19.52 -6.75
C TRP A 170 8.06 19.14 -5.56
N HIS A 171 8.75 20.11 -4.98
CA HIS A 171 9.49 19.90 -3.74
C HIS A 171 8.54 19.53 -2.62
N HIS A 172 8.98 18.58 -1.81
CA HIS A 172 8.20 18.03 -0.74
C HIS A 172 7.55 19.12 0.14
N ASN A 173 6.21 19.04 0.24
CA ASN A 173 5.37 19.97 0.99
C ASN A 173 5.50 21.45 0.59
N ASP A 174 5.97 21.78 -0.63
CA ASP A 174 6.04 23.12 -1.17
C ASP A 174 4.72 23.49 -1.86
N MET A 175 3.84 24.17 -1.12
CA MET A 175 2.49 24.49 -1.61
C MET A 175 2.50 25.62 -2.64
N ASP A 176 3.43 26.56 -2.57
CA ASP A 176 3.58 27.63 -3.55
C ASP A 176 3.94 27.04 -4.92
N GLN A 177 4.89 26.11 -4.93
CA GLN A 177 5.26 25.41 -6.19
C GLN A 177 4.12 24.53 -6.71
N LEU A 178 3.40 23.81 -5.82
CA LEU A 178 2.26 22.99 -6.23
C LEU A 178 1.17 23.85 -6.88
N GLU A 179 0.87 25.01 -6.28
CA GLU A 179 -0.12 25.93 -6.82
C GLU A 179 0.28 26.47 -8.21
N GLU A 180 1.55 26.85 -8.39
CA GLU A 180 2.08 27.26 -9.69
C GLU A 180 1.94 26.16 -10.73
N LEU A 181 2.25 24.90 -10.39
CA LEU A 181 2.12 23.77 -11.30
C LEU A 181 0.66 23.50 -11.69
N CYS A 182 -0.27 23.62 -10.74
CA CYS A 182 -1.71 23.51 -11.05
C CYS A 182 -2.17 24.60 -11.99
N ALA A 183 -1.78 25.85 -11.76
CA ALA A 183 -2.12 26.97 -12.62
C ALA A 183 -1.59 26.77 -14.05
N ASN A 184 -0.34 26.35 -14.19
CA ASN A 184 0.29 26.09 -15.47
C ASN A 184 -0.39 24.95 -16.24
N ALA A 185 -0.79 23.87 -15.54
CA ALA A 185 -1.54 22.76 -16.12
C ALA A 185 -2.89 23.22 -16.71
N VAL A 186 -3.65 24.01 -15.95
CA VAL A 186 -4.93 24.56 -16.41
C VAL A 186 -4.75 25.48 -17.63
N LEU A 187 -3.74 26.36 -17.62
CA LEU A 187 -3.41 27.21 -18.77
C LEU A 187 -3.04 26.42 -20.02
N ALA A 188 -2.43 25.24 -19.84
CA ALA A 188 -2.10 24.32 -20.93
C ALA A 188 -3.29 23.42 -21.35
N ASN A 189 -4.49 23.65 -20.82
CA ASN A 189 -5.69 22.84 -21.06
C ASN A 189 -5.49 21.36 -20.69
N GLN A 190 -4.73 21.11 -19.62
CA GLN A 190 -4.51 19.79 -19.03
C GLN A 190 -5.39 19.59 -17.78
N VAL A 191 -5.64 18.35 -17.40
CA VAL A 191 -6.31 17.99 -16.16
C VAL A 191 -5.22 17.70 -15.10
N PRO A 192 -5.01 18.60 -14.12
CA PRO A 192 -4.04 18.34 -13.06
C PRO A 192 -4.53 17.22 -12.14
N CYS A 193 -3.64 16.31 -11.79
CA CYS A 193 -3.88 15.28 -10.79
C CYS A 193 -2.76 15.34 -9.75
N ILE A 194 -3.11 15.76 -8.55
CA ILE A 194 -2.18 15.89 -7.42
C ILE A 194 -2.02 14.53 -6.75
N VAL A 195 -0.79 14.00 -6.74
CA VAL A 195 -0.47 12.67 -6.20
C VAL A 195 0.49 12.83 -5.02
N PHE A 196 0.07 12.38 -3.84
CA PHE A 196 0.81 12.57 -2.59
C PHE A 196 0.49 11.47 -1.56
N GLU A 197 1.30 11.37 -0.49
CA GLU A 197 1.03 10.50 0.67
C GLU A 197 0.52 11.33 1.83
N SER A 198 -0.36 10.76 2.66
CA SER A 198 -0.79 11.42 3.90
C SER A 198 0.32 11.42 4.95
N VAL A 199 0.94 10.25 5.13
CA VAL A 199 2.11 10.00 5.99
C VAL A 199 3.20 9.38 5.15
N TYR A 200 4.32 10.05 5.02
CA TYR A 200 5.43 9.60 4.17
C TYR A 200 6.22 8.47 4.83
N SER A 201 6.49 7.43 4.06
CA SER A 201 7.01 6.15 4.55
C SER A 201 8.38 6.22 5.20
N MET A 202 9.26 7.10 4.73
CA MET A 202 10.66 7.16 5.17
C MET A 202 10.91 8.21 6.25
N ASP A 203 10.19 9.31 6.20
CA ASP A 203 10.40 10.45 7.09
C ASP A 203 9.36 10.51 8.22
N GLY A 204 8.20 9.88 8.02
CA GLY A 204 7.09 9.91 8.98
C GLY A 204 6.46 11.30 9.15
N ASP A 205 6.71 12.21 8.23
CA ASP A 205 6.07 13.52 8.18
C ASP A 205 4.70 13.45 7.47
N ILE A 206 3.96 14.52 7.55
CA ILE A 206 2.56 14.60 7.12
C ILE A 206 2.45 15.68 6.05
N SER A 207 1.69 15.40 5.00
CA SER A 207 1.38 16.40 3.99
C SER A 207 0.42 17.48 4.51
N PRO A 208 0.53 18.73 4.05
CA PRO A 208 -0.41 19.82 4.39
C PRO A 208 -1.73 19.65 3.62
N MET A 209 -2.52 18.63 3.98
CA MET A 209 -3.68 18.16 3.21
C MET A 209 -4.76 19.21 3.01
N GLU A 210 -5.02 20.07 4.01
CA GLU A 210 -6.01 21.15 3.86
C GLU A 210 -5.61 22.13 2.76
N GLU A 211 -4.33 22.50 2.72
CA GLU A 211 -3.79 23.39 1.68
C GLU A 211 -3.82 22.72 0.30
N ILE A 212 -3.43 21.44 0.22
CA ILE A 212 -3.53 20.65 -1.01
C ILE A 212 -4.98 20.60 -1.52
N CYS A 213 -5.95 20.35 -0.62
CA CYS A 213 -7.37 20.35 -0.99
C CYS A 213 -7.83 21.75 -1.46
N ASN A 214 -7.37 22.84 -0.82
CA ASN A 214 -7.72 24.19 -1.24
C ASN A 214 -7.16 24.50 -2.64
N ILE A 215 -5.95 24.09 -2.94
CA ILE A 215 -5.36 24.20 -4.27
C ILE A 215 -6.14 23.36 -5.28
N ALA A 216 -6.48 22.11 -4.92
CA ALA A 216 -7.26 21.23 -5.78
C ALA A 216 -8.63 21.82 -6.13
N ASP A 217 -9.37 22.34 -5.14
CA ASP A 217 -10.65 22.99 -5.35
C ASP A 217 -10.53 24.22 -6.29
N LYS A 218 -9.48 25.04 -6.08
CA LYS A 218 -9.22 26.25 -6.87
C LYS A 218 -8.97 25.98 -8.36
N TYR A 219 -8.26 24.88 -8.65
CA TYR A 219 -7.85 24.54 -10.01
C TYR A 219 -8.61 23.36 -10.60
N ASN A 220 -9.64 22.86 -9.92
CA ASN A 220 -10.40 21.67 -10.29
C ASN A 220 -9.48 20.47 -10.58
N ALA A 221 -8.48 20.28 -9.72
CA ALA A 221 -7.52 19.21 -9.82
C ALA A 221 -8.05 17.93 -9.17
N ILE A 222 -7.72 16.78 -9.77
CA ILE A 222 -8.00 15.46 -9.17
C ILE A 222 -7.03 15.25 -8.01
N THR A 223 -7.52 14.77 -6.87
CA THR A 223 -6.71 14.42 -5.70
C THR A 223 -6.57 12.91 -5.57
N TYR A 224 -5.32 12.43 -5.56
CA TYR A 224 -4.97 11.04 -5.33
C TYR A 224 -4.06 10.94 -4.11
N ILE A 225 -4.56 10.36 -3.02
CA ILE A 225 -3.80 10.21 -1.77
C ILE A 225 -3.44 8.75 -1.51
N ASP A 226 -2.22 8.51 -1.07
CA ASP A 226 -1.76 7.23 -0.51
C ASP A 226 -1.81 7.30 1.01
N GLU A 227 -2.73 6.54 1.62
CA GLU A 227 -2.93 6.43 3.06
C GLU A 227 -2.27 5.16 3.66
N VAL A 228 -1.40 4.49 2.93
CA VAL A 228 -0.84 3.18 3.29
C VAL A 228 -0.15 3.17 4.66
N HIS A 229 0.43 4.30 5.10
CA HIS A 229 1.06 4.47 6.40
C HIS A 229 0.15 5.07 7.48
N ALA A 230 -1.10 5.36 7.15
CA ALA A 230 -2.03 6.00 8.06
C ALA A 230 -3.31 5.18 8.35
N VAL A 231 -3.80 4.40 7.37
CA VAL A 231 -4.98 3.55 7.57
C VAL A 231 -4.76 2.54 8.70
N GLY A 232 -5.76 2.35 9.52
CA GLY A 232 -5.72 1.52 10.72
C GLY A 232 -5.03 2.19 11.93
N LEU A 233 -4.28 3.30 11.74
CA LEU A 233 -3.50 3.97 12.79
C LEU A 233 -4.09 5.30 13.24
N TYR A 234 -4.73 6.03 12.35
CA TYR A 234 -5.25 7.37 12.59
C TYR A 234 -6.72 7.46 12.21
N GLY A 235 -7.39 8.48 12.75
CA GLY A 235 -8.83 8.66 12.64
C GLY A 235 -9.61 7.91 13.74
N GLU A 236 -10.86 8.28 13.93
CA GLU A 236 -11.74 7.70 14.96
C GLU A 236 -11.99 6.20 14.72
N HIS A 237 -12.16 5.84 13.44
CA HIS A 237 -12.45 4.46 13.03
C HIS A 237 -11.25 3.77 12.37
N GLY A 238 -10.09 4.46 12.27
CA GLY A 238 -8.91 3.96 11.58
C GLY A 238 -8.94 4.20 10.07
N GLY A 239 -9.71 5.17 9.58
CA GLY A 239 -9.79 5.54 8.17
C GLY A 239 -8.61 6.37 7.65
N GLY A 240 -7.60 6.60 8.50
CA GLY A 240 -6.37 7.29 8.12
C GLY A 240 -6.34 8.76 8.51
N TRP A 241 -5.39 9.47 7.92
CA TRP A 241 -5.18 10.88 8.24
C TRP A 241 -6.30 11.77 7.65
N THR A 242 -6.84 11.39 6.50
CA THR A 242 -8.01 12.08 5.91
C THR A 242 -9.23 12.03 6.81
N GLU A 243 -9.50 10.89 7.47
CA GLU A 243 -10.56 10.80 8.48
C GLU A 243 -10.27 11.70 9.67
N LYS A 244 -9.03 11.66 10.19
CA LYS A 244 -8.61 12.46 11.34
C LYS A 244 -8.83 13.96 11.14
N LEU A 245 -8.68 14.44 9.90
CA LEU A 245 -8.89 15.85 9.54
C LEU A 245 -10.30 16.16 9.01
N GLY A 246 -11.14 15.15 8.82
CA GLY A 246 -12.47 15.32 8.23
C GLY A 246 -12.44 15.67 6.72
N LEU A 247 -11.37 15.31 6.02
CA LEU A 247 -11.13 15.66 4.62
C LEU A 247 -11.53 14.57 3.63
N GLN A 248 -12.08 13.45 4.07
CA GLN A 248 -12.40 12.30 3.21
C GLN A 248 -13.24 12.69 1.99
N ASN A 249 -14.19 13.63 2.14
CA ASN A 249 -15.07 14.07 1.06
C ASN A 249 -14.39 15.03 0.07
N ARG A 250 -13.21 15.58 0.40
CA ARG A 250 -12.43 16.48 -0.46
C ARG A 250 -11.33 15.77 -1.25
N ILE A 251 -11.15 14.48 -1.01
CA ILE A 251 -10.19 13.65 -1.73
C ILE A 251 -10.95 12.79 -2.73
N ASP A 252 -10.56 12.76 -4.00
CA ASP A 252 -11.25 11.97 -5.02
C ASP A 252 -10.95 10.48 -4.90
N ILE A 253 -9.67 10.12 -4.74
CA ILE A 253 -9.24 8.73 -4.69
C ILE A 253 -8.30 8.52 -3.50
N ILE A 254 -8.68 7.59 -2.62
CA ILE A 254 -7.89 7.16 -1.47
C ILE A 254 -7.34 5.78 -1.76
N ASN A 255 -6.01 5.62 -1.73
CA ASN A 255 -5.35 4.32 -1.75
C ASN A 255 -5.03 3.88 -0.31
N GLY A 256 -5.18 2.58 -0.04
CA GLY A 256 -4.83 2.01 1.25
C GLY A 256 -4.33 0.57 1.15
N THR A 257 -3.81 0.05 2.26
CA THR A 257 -3.25 -1.30 2.35
C THR A 257 -3.93 -2.13 3.42
N LEU A 258 -4.02 -3.42 3.15
CA LEU A 258 -4.44 -4.43 4.13
C LEU A 258 -3.23 -5.14 4.77
N GLY A 259 -2.01 -4.84 4.28
CA GLY A 259 -0.78 -5.54 4.65
C GLY A 259 0.03 -4.91 5.80
N LYS A 260 -0.45 -3.80 6.39
CA LYS A 260 0.25 -3.12 7.48
C LYS A 260 -0.57 -3.16 8.77
N ALA A 261 -1.21 -2.08 9.18
CA ALA A 261 -1.98 -2.04 10.42
C ALA A 261 -3.08 -3.11 10.50
N PHE A 262 -3.69 -3.49 9.39
CA PHE A 262 -4.68 -4.56 9.34
C PHE A 262 -4.07 -5.98 9.34
N GLY A 263 -2.75 -6.11 9.16
CA GLY A 263 -1.99 -7.35 9.40
C GLY A 263 -2.21 -8.50 8.42
N VAL A 264 -2.84 -8.27 7.25
CA VAL A 264 -3.18 -9.36 6.31
C VAL A 264 -2.40 -9.19 4.99
N GLN A 265 -3.06 -9.10 3.87
CA GLN A 265 -2.50 -8.91 2.55
C GLN A 265 -3.53 -8.21 1.67
N GLY A 266 -3.03 -7.42 0.72
CA GLY A 266 -3.87 -6.74 -0.25
C GLY A 266 -3.74 -5.23 -0.18
N GLY A 267 -4.39 -4.57 -1.12
CA GLY A 267 -4.54 -3.13 -1.18
C GLY A 267 -5.87 -2.79 -1.84
N TYR A 268 -6.19 -1.53 -1.82
CA TYR A 268 -7.45 -1.05 -2.36
C TYR A 268 -7.39 0.41 -2.76
N ILE A 269 -8.38 0.82 -3.55
CA ILE A 269 -8.76 2.23 -3.69
C ILE A 269 -10.20 2.42 -3.23
N ALA A 270 -10.51 3.62 -2.74
CA ALA A 270 -11.87 4.05 -2.40
C ALA A 270 -12.15 5.40 -3.07
N ALA A 271 -13.29 5.54 -3.74
CA ALA A 271 -13.65 6.69 -4.55
C ALA A 271 -15.16 6.71 -4.85
N ASP A 272 -15.57 7.66 -5.71
CA ASP A 272 -16.90 7.68 -6.27
C ASP A 272 -17.20 6.44 -7.12
N ALA A 273 -18.49 6.10 -7.24
CA ALA A 273 -18.95 4.89 -7.88
C ALA A 273 -18.50 4.79 -9.36
N ASP A 274 -18.60 5.88 -10.10
CA ASP A 274 -18.25 5.93 -11.52
C ASP A 274 -16.73 5.83 -11.74
N VAL A 275 -15.94 6.43 -10.83
CA VAL A 275 -14.47 6.32 -10.83
C VAL A 275 -14.05 4.87 -10.63
N ILE A 276 -14.62 4.19 -9.62
CA ILE A 276 -14.34 2.78 -9.36
C ILE A 276 -14.77 1.90 -10.53
N ASP A 277 -15.94 2.16 -11.12
CA ASP A 277 -16.44 1.40 -12.26
C ASP A 277 -15.58 1.57 -13.51
N ALA A 278 -15.13 2.78 -13.79
CA ALA A 278 -14.20 3.07 -14.87
C ALA A 278 -12.85 2.37 -14.67
N ILE A 279 -12.24 2.49 -13.50
CA ILE A 279 -10.94 1.87 -13.20
C ILE A 279 -11.03 0.35 -13.30
N ARG A 280 -12.03 -0.30 -12.67
CA ARG A 280 -12.16 -1.76 -12.74
C ARG A 280 -12.38 -2.29 -14.16
N SER A 281 -12.93 -1.45 -15.05
CA SER A 281 -13.21 -1.81 -16.44
C SER A 281 -12.01 -1.70 -17.37
N VAL A 282 -10.97 -0.92 -16.97
CA VAL A 282 -9.80 -0.67 -17.83
C VAL A 282 -8.47 -1.10 -17.22
N ALA A 283 -8.40 -1.34 -15.91
CA ALA A 283 -7.18 -1.72 -15.21
C ALA A 283 -6.79 -3.17 -15.52
N SER A 284 -5.84 -3.39 -16.43
CA SER A 284 -5.42 -4.73 -16.84
C SER A 284 -4.87 -5.57 -15.67
N GLY A 285 -4.13 -4.94 -14.73
CA GLY A 285 -3.62 -5.63 -13.54
C GLY A 285 -4.68 -5.97 -12.49
N PHE A 286 -5.90 -5.49 -12.66
CA PHE A 286 -7.08 -5.96 -11.94
C PHE A 286 -7.82 -7.05 -12.72
N ILE A 287 -8.06 -6.82 -14.02
CA ILE A 287 -8.91 -7.68 -14.86
C ILE A 287 -8.25 -9.04 -15.10
N PHE A 288 -6.93 -9.07 -15.36
CA PHE A 288 -6.21 -10.27 -15.83
C PHE A 288 -5.35 -10.94 -14.75
N THR A 289 -5.48 -10.51 -13.49
CA THR A 289 -4.79 -11.16 -12.36
C THR A 289 -5.76 -12.01 -11.54
N THR A 290 -5.26 -13.10 -10.98
CA THR A 290 -6.01 -13.87 -9.98
C THR A 290 -6.32 -12.96 -8.78
N SER A 291 -7.57 -12.96 -8.34
CA SER A 291 -8.03 -12.14 -7.22
C SER A 291 -7.45 -12.61 -5.87
N MET A 292 -7.53 -11.77 -4.88
CA MET A 292 -7.21 -12.14 -3.48
C MET A 292 -8.00 -13.38 -3.06
N SER A 293 -7.44 -14.21 -2.17
CA SER A 293 -8.22 -15.34 -1.66
C SER A 293 -9.37 -14.86 -0.76
N PRO A 294 -10.51 -15.55 -0.75
CA PRO A 294 -11.61 -15.26 0.19
C PRO A 294 -11.15 -15.26 1.65
N VAL A 295 -10.19 -16.11 1.98
CA VAL A 295 -9.56 -16.20 3.32
C VAL A 295 -8.88 -14.90 3.71
N ALA A 296 -8.09 -14.31 2.80
CA ALA A 296 -7.46 -13.01 3.04
C ALA A 296 -8.48 -11.88 3.17
N CYS A 297 -9.53 -11.90 2.33
CA CYS A 297 -10.61 -10.92 2.40
C CYS A 297 -11.35 -11.00 3.75
N ALA A 298 -11.65 -12.19 4.24
CA ALA A 298 -12.29 -12.40 5.53
C ALA A 298 -11.45 -11.87 6.70
N GLY A 299 -10.15 -12.19 6.70
CA GLY A 299 -9.22 -11.70 7.71
C GLY A 299 -9.11 -10.17 7.72
N ALA A 300 -8.97 -9.56 6.55
CA ALA A 300 -8.90 -8.11 6.42
C ALA A 300 -10.18 -7.41 6.89
N MET A 301 -11.34 -7.94 6.52
CA MET A 301 -12.63 -7.43 6.98
C MET A 301 -12.77 -7.53 8.51
N ALA A 302 -12.35 -8.64 9.10
CA ALA A 302 -12.37 -8.84 10.55
C ALA A 302 -11.44 -7.85 11.26
N ALA A 303 -10.24 -7.59 10.71
CA ALA A 303 -9.29 -6.61 11.23
C ALA A 303 -9.88 -5.18 11.20
N ILE A 304 -10.46 -4.77 10.07
CA ILE A 304 -11.08 -3.44 9.93
C ILE A 304 -12.20 -3.28 10.96
N LYS A 305 -13.15 -4.21 11.02
CA LYS A 305 -14.27 -4.17 11.96
C LYS A 305 -13.80 -4.10 13.41
N TYR A 306 -12.83 -4.94 13.76
CA TYR A 306 -12.29 -4.94 15.12
C TYR A 306 -11.67 -3.59 15.48
N LEU A 307 -10.81 -3.04 14.62
CA LEU A 307 -10.14 -1.78 14.88
C LEU A 307 -11.08 -0.56 14.87
N LYS A 308 -12.22 -0.62 14.18
CA LYS A 308 -13.25 0.44 14.26
C LYS A 308 -13.82 0.58 15.67
N ASP A 309 -13.97 -0.53 16.38
CA ASP A 309 -14.61 -0.58 17.70
C ASP A 309 -13.59 -0.57 18.86
N HIS A 310 -12.27 -0.67 18.58
CA HIS A 310 -11.22 -0.85 19.58
C HIS A 310 -10.11 0.20 19.43
N ASN A 311 -10.44 1.46 19.79
CA ASN A 311 -9.50 2.59 19.74
C ASN A 311 -8.27 2.40 20.65
N GLU A 312 -8.45 1.66 21.76
CA GLU A 312 -7.38 1.38 22.71
C GLU A 312 -6.15 0.69 22.07
N VAL A 313 -6.34 -0.06 20.97
CA VAL A 313 -5.23 -0.68 20.23
C VAL A 313 -4.34 0.40 19.60
N ARG A 314 -4.97 1.42 18.99
CA ARG A 314 -4.26 2.56 18.38
C ARG A 314 -3.59 3.43 19.44
N ASP A 315 -4.29 3.69 20.56
CA ASP A 315 -3.76 4.47 21.68
C ASP A 315 -2.53 3.80 22.29
N GLN A 316 -2.58 2.47 22.48
CA GLN A 316 -1.43 1.70 22.96
C GLN A 316 -0.24 1.76 22.00
N HIS A 317 -0.48 1.66 20.68
CA HIS A 317 0.57 1.78 19.67
C HIS A 317 1.23 3.16 19.74
N GLN A 318 0.45 4.24 19.80
CA GLN A 318 0.96 5.60 19.89
C GLN A 318 1.75 5.84 21.20
N ALA A 319 1.24 5.33 22.32
CA ALA A 319 1.94 5.40 23.60
C ALA A 319 3.28 4.65 23.59
N GLN A 320 3.35 3.47 22.93
CA GLN A 320 4.60 2.72 22.81
C GLN A 320 5.61 3.44 21.90
N ALA A 321 5.18 4.00 20.77
CA ALA A 321 6.05 4.79 19.90
C ALA A 321 6.62 6.00 20.63
N LYS A 322 5.79 6.75 21.35
CA LYS A 322 6.23 7.88 22.19
C LYS A 322 7.27 7.43 23.23
N LYS A 323 6.97 6.36 23.98
CA LYS A 323 7.87 5.81 25.00
C LYS A 323 9.22 5.38 24.42
N LEU A 324 9.22 4.82 23.19
CA LEU A 324 10.47 4.44 22.54
C LEU A 324 11.29 5.66 22.14
N LYS A 325 10.67 6.68 21.53
CA LYS A 325 11.34 7.97 21.21
C LYS A 325 11.96 8.62 22.45
N GLU A 326 11.20 8.71 23.55
CA GLU A 326 11.69 9.24 24.82
C GLU A 326 12.91 8.47 25.35
N ARG A 327 12.88 7.13 25.28
CA ARG A 327 14.01 6.29 25.72
C ARG A 327 15.25 6.46 24.83
N LEU A 328 15.07 6.54 23.52
CA LEU A 328 16.19 6.77 22.59
C LEU A 328 16.85 8.13 22.87
N THR A 329 16.06 9.17 23.00
CA THR A 329 16.53 10.52 23.33
C THR A 329 17.25 10.56 24.69
N ALA A 330 16.69 9.93 25.72
CA ALA A 330 17.31 9.87 27.05
C ALA A 330 18.65 9.11 27.05
N ASN A 331 18.91 8.27 26.06
CA ASN A 331 20.19 7.56 25.88
C ASN A 331 21.08 8.21 24.81
N ASN A 332 20.82 9.47 24.41
CA ASN A 332 21.58 10.23 23.41
C ASN A 332 21.62 9.54 22.03
N ILE A 333 20.62 8.75 21.71
CA ILE A 333 20.43 8.18 20.37
C ILE A 333 19.62 9.20 19.57
N GLN A 334 20.19 9.67 18.46
CA GLN A 334 19.50 10.60 17.57
C GLN A 334 18.29 9.93 16.92
N VAL A 335 17.14 10.58 16.99
CA VAL A 335 15.89 10.17 16.35
C VAL A 335 15.51 11.28 15.38
N MET A 336 15.04 10.89 14.19
CA MET A 336 14.48 11.87 13.25
C MET A 336 13.24 12.51 13.87
N GLU A 337 13.12 13.83 13.73
CA GLU A 337 11.86 14.49 14.05
C GLU A 337 10.78 14.03 13.08
N CYS A 338 9.73 13.47 13.61
CA CYS A 338 8.54 13.15 12.83
C CYS A 338 7.28 13.33 13.69
N ALA A 339 6.21 13.78 13.05
CA ALA A 339 4.93 14.05 13.69
C ALA A 339 4.10 12.80 13.96
N THR A 340 4.56 11.64 13.48
CA THR A 340 3.83 10.36 13.51
C THR A 340 4.48 9.34 14.45
N THR A 341 4.01 8.10 14.37
CA THR A 341 4.56 6.96 15.12
C THR A 341 5.80 6.33 14.49
N HIS A 342 6.31 6.86 13.38
CA HIS A 342 7.59 6.46 12.79
C HIS A 342 8.75 6.77 13.74
N ILE A 343 9.78 5.92 13.71
CA ILE A 343 10.94 6.00 14.61
C ILE A 343 12.21 5.82 13.81
#